data_d6110545ff48c42ad22ae0e633e0ad98
#
_entry.id   d6110545ff48c42ad22ae0e633e0ad98
#
_cell.length_a   1.000
_cell.length_b   1.000
_cell.length_c   1.000
_cell.angle_alpha   90.00
_cell.angle_beta   90.00
_cell.angle_gamma   90.00
#
_symmetry.space_group_name_H-M   'P 1'
#
loop_
_entity.id
_entity.type
_entity.pdbx_description
1 polymer ?
#
loop_
_entity_poly.entity_id
_entity_poly.type
_entity_poly.pdbx_seq_one_letter_code
_entity_poly.pdbx_strand_id
1 'polypeptide(L)'
;MRGQAANLVLATWISVVNFWAWNLIGPLSTSYARDMSLSSAEASLLVATPILVGALGRIVTGPLTDRFGGRAMLIAVTLASILPVLAVGVAATMGSYALLVFFGLFLGVAGTIFAVGIPFANNWYQPARRGFSTGVFGMGMVGTALSAFFTPRFVRWFGLFTTHAIVAAALASTAVVAMVVLRDAPYFRPNADPVLPRLKAAARLPVTWEMSFLYAIVFGGFVAFSNYLPTYITTIYGFSTVDAGARTAGFALAAVLARPVGGWLSDRIAPRHVVLASLAGTALLAFAAALQPPPEVWSAATFITLAVCLGVGTGGVFAWVARRAPAASVGSVTGIVAAAGGLGGYFPPLVMGATYDPVR
;
A
#
# COMPACT_ATOMS: atom_id res chain seq x y z
N MET A 1 12.87 -18.64 16.55
CA MET A 1 13.86 -17.74 17.21
C MET A 1 13.13 -16.89 18.24
N ARG A 2 13.75 -16.62 19.41
CA ARG A 2 13.14 -15.71 20.39
C ARG A 2 13.01 -14.31 19.77
N GLY A 3 11.85 -13.66 19.90
CA GLY A 3 11.58 -12.34 19.34
C GLY A 3 11.02 -12.31 17.91
N GLN A 4 10.98 -13.43 17.19
CA GLN A 4 10.51 -13.50 15.80
C GLN A 4 9.08 -12.94 15.63
N ALA A 5 8.13 -13.41 16.45
CA ALA A 5 6.75 -12.95 16.39
C ALA A 5 6.61 -11.48 16.80
N ALA A 6 7.31 -11.04 17.87
CA ALA A 6 7.25 -9.66 18.34
C ALA A 6 7.77 -8.66 17.29
N ASN A 7 8.90 -8.99 16.63
CA ASN A 7 9.44 -8.12 15.57
C ASN A 7 8.52 -8.07 14.34
N LEU A 8 7.88 -9.21 13.96
CA LEU A 8 6.91 -9.22 12.86
C LEU A 8 5.66 -8.39 13.19
N VAL A 9 5.10 -8.57 14.39
CA VAL A 9 3.93 -7.81 14.85
C VAL A 9 4.23 -6.32 14.91
N LEU A 10 5.39 -5.94 15.48
CA LEU A 10 5.78 -4.54 15.57
C LEU A 10 6.05 -3.93 14.18
N ALA A 11 6.73 -4.66 13.28
CA ALA A 11 6.92 -4.19 11.90
C ALA A 11 5.59 -4.03 11.16
N THR A 12 4.63 -4.95 11.37
CA THR A 12 3.28 -4.83 10.82
C THR A 12 2.56 -3.60 11.38
N TRP A 13 2.66 -3.35 12.68
CA TRP A 13 2.09 -2.13 13.29
C TRP A 13 2.71 -0.85 12.74
N ILE A 14 4.04 -0.80 12.61
CA ILE A 14 4.75 0.32 11.95
C ILE A 14 4.18 0.55 10.55
N SER A 15 3.95 -0.53 9.81
CA SER A 15 3.34 -0.47 8.48
C SER A 15 1.92 0.09 8.52
N VAL A 16 1.09 -0.30 9.51
CA VAL A 16 -0.28 0.22 9.70
C VAL A 16 -0.28 1.73 9.83
N VAL A 17 0.55 2.26 10.74
CA VAL A 17 0.57 3.72 11.00
C VAL A 17 1.11 4.49 9.81
N ASN A 18 2.15 3.98 9.13
CA ASN A 18 2.69 4.60 7.93
C ASN A 18 1.70 4.56 6.75
N PHE A 19 0.94 3.48 6.55
CA PHE A 19 -0.09 3.43 5.51
C PHE A 19 -1.31 4.29 5.84
N TRP A 20 -1.63 4.49 7.11
CA TRP A 20 -2.61 5.51 7.49
C TRP A 20 -2.14 6.90 7.08
N ALA A 21 -0.89 7.27 7.44
CA ALA A 21 -0.29 8.54 7.05
C ALA A 21 -0.25 8.73 5.52
N TRP A 22 0.20 7.71 4.79
CA TRP A 22 0.27 7.73 3.32
C TRP A 22 -1.08 8.02 2.66
N ASN A 23 -2.18 7.52 3.24
CA ASN A 23 -3.54 7.63 2.68
C ASN A 23 -4.35 8.79 3.26
N LEU A 24 -3.75 9.79 3.91
CA LEU A 24 -4.50 10.89 4.55
C LEU A 24 -5.27 11.77 3.55
N ILE A 25 -4.73 11.98 2.36
CA ILE A 25 -5.36 12.84 1.34
C ILE A 25 -6.58 12.17 0.70
N GLY A 26 -6.51 10.86 0.41
CA GLY A 26 -7.56 10.15 -0.31
C GLY A 26 -8.96 10.32 0.28
N PRO A 27 -9.17 10.02 1.57
CA PRO A 27 -10.50 10.14 2.21
C PRO A 27 -11.03 11.57 2.32
N LEU A 28 -10.18 12.57 2.18
CA LEU A 28 -10.54 13.98 2.24
C LEU A 28 -10.64 14.65 0.86
N SER A 29 -10.40 13.91 -0.21
CA SER A 29 -10.32 14.45 -1.58
C SER A 29 -11.58 15.19 -2.02
N THR A 30 -12.76 14.65 -1.69
CA THR A 30 -14.05 15.29 -2.00
C THR A 30 -14.27 16.58 -1.21
N SER A 31 -13.78 16.64 0.05
CA SER A 31 -13.81 17.87 0.84
C SER A 31 -12.88 18.92 0.25
N TYR A 32 -11.66 18.56 -0.10
CA TYR A 32 -10.70 19.45 -0.75
C TYR A 32 -11.21 19.95 -2.11
N ALA A 33 -11.82 19.07 -2.92
CA ALA A 33 -12.39 19.44 -4.21
C ALA A 33 -13.48 20.50 -4.05
N ARG A 34 -14.38 20.32 -3.09
CA ARG A 34 -15.44 21.29 -2.80
C ARG A 34 -14.89 22.60 -2.23
N ASP A 35 -14.05 22.51 -1.20
CA ASP A 35 -13.61 23.68 -0.43
C ASP A 35 -12.64 24.57 -1.24
N MET A 36 -11.92 24.00 -2.22
CA MET A 36 -10.98 24.70 -3.10
C MET A 36 -11.48 24.80 -4.56
N SER A 37 -12.72 24.37 -4.84
CA SER A 37 -13.32 24.38 -6.19
C SER A 37 -12.44 23.68 -7.25
N LEU A 38 -11.86 22.50 -6.87
CA LEU A 38 -10.98 21.76 -7.75
C LEU A 38 -11.77 21.03 -8.84
N SER A 39 -11.21 21.00 -10.04
CA SER A 39 -11.67 20.13 -11.11
C SER A 39 -11.45 18.65 -10.77
N SER A 40 -12.14 17.74 -11.45
CA SER A 40 -11.96 16.29 -11.30
C SER A 40 -10.51 15.85 -11.55
N ALA A 41 -9.83 16.50 -12.52
CA ALA A 41 -8.44 16.24 -12.82
C ALA A 41 -7.50 16.66 -11.67
N GLU A 42 -7.72 17.84 -11.10
CA GLU A 42 -6.92 18.34 -9.96
C GLU A 42 -7.13 17.50 -8.72
N ALA A 43 -8.36 17.09 -8.41
CA ALA A 43 -8.66 16.21 -7.29
C ALA A 43 -8.00 14.83 -7.48
N SER A 44 -8.05 14.27 -8.69
CA SER A 44 -7.41 12.99 -9.03
C SER A 44 -5.88 13.09 -8.93
N LEU A 45 -5.28 14.18 -9.41
CA LEU A 45 -3.84 14.42 -9.29
C LEU A 45 -3.41 14.50 -7.82
N LEU A 46 -4.18 15.22 -6.99
CA LEU A 46 -3.90 15.35 -5.56
C LEU A 46 -3.86 13.99 -4.86
N VAL A 47 -4.82 13.11 -5.15
CA VAL A 47 -4.86 11.74 -4.60
C VAL A 47 -3.73 10.87 -5.14
N ALA A 48 -3.38 11.02 -6.41
CA ALA A 48 -2.34 10.22 -7.06
C ALA A 48 -0.92 10.60 -6.60
N THR A 49 -0.71 11.84 -6.18
CA THR A 49 0.60 12.40 -5.82
C THR A 49 1.37 11.57 -4.79
N PRO A 50 0.81 11.18 -3.62
CA PRO A 50 1.52 10.33 -2.66
C PRO A 50 1.82 8.93 -3.20
N ILE A 51 0.97 8.42 -4.10
CA ILE A 51 1.14 7.09 -4.70
C ILE A 51 2.40 7.06 -5.56
N LEU A 52 2.63 8.11 -6.37
CA LEU A 52 3.79 8.21 -7.25
C LEU A 52 5.11 8.12 -6.47
N VAL A 53 5.28 8.98 -5.47
CA VAL A 53 6.51 8.99 -4.66
C VAL A 53 6.60 7.73 -3.80
N GLY A 54 5.50 7.25 -3.26
CA GLY A 54 5.45 5.98 -2.54
C GLY A 54 5.87 4.79 -3.41
N ALA A 55 5.53 4.80 -4.71
CA ALA A 55 5.96 3.78 -5.65
C ALA A 55 7.44 3.90 -5.99
N LEU A 56 7.87 5.05 -6.50
CA LEU A 56 9.25 5.27 -6.96
C LEU A 56 10.26 5.19 -5.81
N GLY A 57 9.91 5.71 -4.64
CA GLY A 57 10.76 5.67 -3.46
C GLY A 57 11.10 4.25 -2.98
N ARG A 58 10.28 3.24 -3.30
CA ARG A 58 10.56 1.82 -3.00
C ARG A 58 11.80 1.30 -3.71
N ILE A 59 12.11 1.84 -4.90
CA ILE A 59 13.33 1.49 -5.65
C ILE A 59 14.58 1.85 -4.85
N VAL A 60 14.52 2.95 -4.11
CA VAL A 60 15.64 3.44 -3.29
C VAL A 60 15.66 2.78 -1.92
N THR A 61 14.51 2.70 -1.24
CA THR A 61 14.42 2.17 0.13
C THR A 61 14.69 0.67 0.22
N GLY A 62 14.38 -0.11 -0.82
CA GLY A 62 14.71 -1.53 -0.87
C GLY A 62 16.20 -1.81 -0.68
N PRO A 63 17.08 -1.32 -1.58
CA PRO A 63 18.55 -1.48 -1.43
C PRO A 63 19.14 -0.80 -0.19
N LEU A 64 18.59 0.32 0.26
CA LEU A 64 19.00 0.94 1.51
C LEU A 64 18.71 0.03 2.72
N THR A 65 17.61 -0.73 2.66
CA THR A 65 17.28 -1.72 3.69
C THR A 65 18.31 -2.84 3.76
N ASP A 66 18.81 -3.31 2.61
CA ASP A 66 19.88 -4.30 2.55
C ASP A 66 21.21 -3.76 3.10
N ARG A 67 21.43 -2.45 3.01
CA ARG A 67 22.66 -1.79 3.47
C ARG A 67 22.64 -1.45 4.96
N PHE A 68 21.55 -0.82 5.43
CA PHE A 68 21.46 -0.25 6.78
C PHE A 68 20.70 -1.14 7.77
N GLY A 69 20.04 -2.19 7.28
CA GLY A 69 19.17 -3.05 8.08
C GLY A 69 17.73 -2.57 8.13
N GLY A 70 16.84 -3.53 8.29
CA GLY A 70 15.40 -3.23 8.28
C GLY A 70 14.96 -2.42 9.50
N ARG A 71 15.56 -2.67 10.68
CA ARG A 71 15.28 -1.87 11.88
C ARG A 71 15.54 -0.38 11.66
N ALA A 72 16.75 -0.04 11.20
CA ALA A 72 17.13 1.35 10.98
C ALA A 72 16.23 2.02 9.94
N MET A 73 15.94 1.32 8.86
CA MET A 73 15.11 1.85 7.76
C MET A 73 13.63 1.98 8.13
N LEU A 74 13.05 1.04 8.90
CA LEU A 74 11.67 1.16 9.40
C LEU A 74 11.52 2.40 10.28
N ILE A 75 12.48 2.64 11.17
CA ILE A 75 12.51 3.83 12.04
C ILE A 75 12.70 5.10 11.20
N ALA A 76 13.67 5.11 10.29
CA ALA A 76 13.99 6.29 9.47
C ALA A 76 12.80 6.72 8.58
N VAL A 77 12.14 5.78 7.91
CA VAL A 77 10.95 6.09 7.10
C VAL A 77 9.81 6.62 7.96
N THR A 78 9.58 6.02 9.13
CA THR A 78 8.53 6.46 10.05
C THR A 78 8.77 7.88 10.55
N LEU A 79 10.02 8.22 10.95
CA LEU A 79 10.39 9.57 11.38
C LEU A 79 10.30 10.57 10.21
N ALA A 80 10.80 10.20 9.03
CA ALA A 80 10.77 11.06 7.85
C ALA A 80 9.32 11.38 7.39
N SER A 81 8.35 10.53 7.75
CA SER A 81 6.94 10.74 7.41
C SER A 81 6.23 11.77 8.30
N ILE A 82 6.78 12.11 9.46
CA ILE A 82 6.14 13.04 10.42
C ILE A 82 6.00 14.44 9.81
N LEU A 83 7.11 14.96 9.27
CA LEU A 83 7.11 16.33 8.72
C LEU A 83 6.13 16.50 7.54
N PRO A 84 6.10 15.62 6.53
CA PRO A 84 5.11 15.68 5.46
C PRO A 84 3.65 15.63 5.96
N VAL A 85 3.35 14.80 6.96
CA VAL A 85 2.01 14.72 7.54
C VAL A 85 1.60 16.06 8.13
N LEU A 86 2.44 16.70 8.92
CA LEU A 86 2.16 18.01 9.50
C LEU A 86 2.05 19.10 8.42
N ALA A 87 2.95 19.08 7.43
CA ALA A 87 2.97 20.04 6.34
C ALA A 87 1.70 19.95 5.46
N VAL A 88 1.20 18.74 5.19
CA VAL A 88 -0.10 18.54 4.52
C VAL A 88 -1.24 19.13 5.36
N GLY A 89 -1.22 18.92 6.67
CA GLY A 89 -2.19 19.51 7.58
C GLY A 89 -2.20 21.04 7.54
N VAL A 90 -1.02 21.67 7.53
CA VAL A 90 -0.89 23.14 7.38
C VAL A 90 -1.38 23.59 6.01
N ALA A 91 -0.93 22.95 4.93
CA ALA A 91 -1.33 23.30 3.57
C ALA A 91 -2.85 23.21 3.37
N ALA A 92 -3.47 22.20 3.97
CA ALA A 92 -4.91 22.00 3.96
C ALA A 92 -5.67 23.11 4.71
N THR A 93 -5.18 23.53 5.87
CA THR A 93 -5.80 24.65 6.61
C THR A 93 -5.62 25.99 5.91
N MET A 94 -4.55 26.16 5.13
CA MET A 94 -4.32 27.35 4.30
C MET A 94 -5.17 27.36 3.02
N GLY A 95 -5.85 26.25 2.68
CA GLY A 95 -6.62 26.13 1.43
C GLY A 95 -5.75 26.21 0.18
N SER A 96 -4.48 25.82 0.26
CA SER A 96 -3.54 25.95 -0.86
C SER A 96 -3.36 24.62 -1.59
N TYR A 97 -3.96 24.50 -2.77
CA TYR A 97 -3.80 23.34 -3.64
C TYR A 97 -2.34 23.04 -4.00
N ALA A 98 -1.58 24.08 -4.37
CA ALA A 98 -0.17 23.93 -4.74
C ALA A 98 0.67 23.34 -3.59
N LEU A 99 0.47 23.80 -2.36
CA LEU A 99 1.15 23.28 -1.19
C LEU A 99 0.68 21.85 -0.84
N LEU A 100 -0.61 21.55 -1.02
CA LEU A 100 -1.13 20.20 -0.83
C LEU A 100 -0.49 19.19 -1.80
N VAL A 101 -0.38 19.54 -3.08
CA VAL A 101 0.30 18.72 -4.09
C VAL A 101 1.77 18.58 -3.75
N PHE A 102 2.46 19.68 -3.42
CA PHE A 102 3.88 19.65 -3.08
C PHE A 102 4.19 18.78 -1.85
N PHE A 103 3.51 18.99 -0.74
CA PHE A 103 3.73 18.19 0.46
C PHE A 103 3.13 16.79 0.35
N GLY A 104 2.08 16.62 -0.46
CA GLY A 104 1.52 15.32 -0.81
C GLY A 104 2.55 14.41 -1.50
N LEU A 105 3.45 14.95 -2.32
CA LEU A 105 4.58 14.20 -2.87
C LEU A 105 5.43 13.57 -1.75
N PHE A 106 5.81 14.36 -0.76
CA PHE A 106 6.64 13.88 0.35
C PHE A 106 5.87 12.95 1.31
N LEU A 107 4.54 13.08 1.39
CA LEU A 107 3.71 12.12 2.12
C LEU A 107 3.87 10.70 1.56
N GLY A 108 4.22 10.58 0.28
CA GLY A 108 4.57 9.31 -0.36
C GLY A 108 5.70 8.53 0.32
N VAL A 109 6.58 9.19 1.06
CA VAL A 109 7.67 8.55 1.81
C VAL A 109 7.11 7.47 2.76
N ALA A 110 5.99 7.72 3.43
CA ALA A 110 5.33 6.74 4.30
C ALA A 110 4.97 5.44 3.56
N GLY A 111 4.58 5.53 2.28
CA GLY A 111 4.26 4.37 1.44
C GLY A 111 5.46 3.50 1.06
N THR A 112 6.69 4.01 1.23
CA THR A 112 7.92 3.23 0.97
C THR A 112 8.19 2.17 2.01
N ILE A 113 7.53 2.23 3.17
CA ILE A 113 7.66 1.29 4.28
C ILE A 113 7.51 -0.17 3.84
N PHE A 114 6.73 -0.41 2.79
CA PHE A 114 6.48 -1.74 2.26
C PHE A 114 7.74 -2.43 1.73
N ALA A 115 8.59 -1.69 1.02
CA ALA A 115 9.85 -2.21 0.48
C ALA A 115 10.90 -2.46 1.57
N VAL A 116 10.75 -1.83 2.73
CA VAL A 116 11.61 -2.02 3.89
C VAL A 116 11.18 -3.25 4.70
N GLY A 117 9.90 -3.39 4.96
CA GLY A 117 9.40 -4.39 5.89
C GLY A 117 9.35 -5.80 5.32
N ILE A 118 9.22 -5.99 3.99
CA ILE A 118 9.25 -7.31 3.37
C ILE A 118 10.60 -8.02 3.61
N PRO A 119 11.76 -7.43 3.22
CA PRO A 119 13.05 -8.07 3.51
C PRO A 119 13.31 -8.18 5.01
N PHE A 120 12.88 -7.20 5.83
CA PHE A 120 12.97 -7.30 7.28
C PHE A 120 12.22 -8.54 7.82
N ALA A 121 10.95 -8.73 7.45
CA ALA A 121 10.14 -9.87 7.86
C ALA A 121 10.75 -11.19 7.40
N ASN A 122 11.22 -11.26 6.14
CA ASN A 122 11.81 -12.45 5.56
C ASN A 122 13.12 -12.87 6.25
N ASN A 123 13.91 -11.91 6.75
CA ASN A 123 15.16 -12.20 7.46
C ASN A 123 14.93 -12.89 8.82
N TRP A 124 13.75 -12.72 9.43
CA TRP A 124 13.38 -13.37 10.67
C TRP A 124 12.86 -14.81 10.48
N TYR A 125 12.48 -15.19 9.24
CA TYR A 125 11.81 -16.46 8.98
C TYR A 125 12.63 -17.38 8.05
N GLN A 126 12.53 -18.69 8.29
CA GLN A 126 13.12 -19.68 7.40
C GLN A 126 12.47 -19.62 6.01
N PRO A 127 13.17 -20.00 4.94
CA PRO A 127 12.66 -19.96 3.57
C PRO A 127 11.26 -20.55 3.39
N ALA A 128 10.96 -21.67 4.08
CA ALA A 128 9.67 -22.36 4.04
C ALA A 128 8.49 -21.58 4.68
N ARG A 129 8.75 -20.48 5.38
CA ARG A 129 7.73 -19.65 6.04
C ARG A 129 7.81 -18.18 5.66
N ARG A 130 8.55 -17.84 4.63
CA ARG A 130 8.69 -16.43 4.18
C ARG A 130 7.41 -15.91 3.54
N GLY A 131 6.66 -16.76 2.84
CA GLY A 131 5.35 -16.38 2.30
C GLY A 131 4.39 -15.94 3.39
N PHE A 132 4.29 -16.73 4.47
CA PHE A 132 3.49 -16.37 5.64
C PHE A 132 3.94 -15.06 6.28
N SER A 133 5.24 -14.89 6.55
CA SER A 133 5.75 -13.67 7.18
C SER A 133 5.52 -12.41 6.33
N THR A 134 5.72 -12.53 5.02
CA THR A 134 5.45 -11.44 4.07
C THR A 134 3.96 -11.11 4.01
N GLY A 135 3.10 -12.13 4.03
CA GLY A 135 1.65 -11.95 4.06
C GLY A 135 1.17 -11.24 5.32
N VAL A 136 1.70 -11.65 6.51
CA VAL A 136 1.39 -10.99 7.78
C VAL A 136 1.87 -9.54 7.78
N PHE A 137 3.11 -9.27 7.35
CA PHE A 137 3.59 -7.89 7.21
C PHE A 137 2.71 -7.09 6.24
N GLY A 138 2.28 -7.72 5.14
CA GLY A 138 1.39 -7.12 4.16
C GLY A 138 0.02 -6.69 4.72
N MET A 139 -0.43 -7.28 5.83
CA MET A 139 -1.64 -6.82 6.54
C MET A 139 -1.50 -5.40 7.10
N GLY A 140 -0.28 -4.88 7.25
CA GLY A 140 -0.06 -3.49 7.65
C GLY A 140 -0.75 -2.47 6.76
N MET A 141 -1.10 -2.83 5.52
CA MET A 141 -1.93 -1.98 4.66
C MET A 141 -3.37 -1.77 5.14
N VAL A 142 -3.82 -2.45 6.21
CA VAL A 142 -5.07 -2.11 6.89
C VAL A 142 -5.08 -0.64 7.35
N GLY A 143 -3.90 -0.02 7.50
CA GLY A 143 -3.76 1.41 7.74
C GLY A 143 -4.48 2.29 6.72
N THR A 144 -4.59 1.87 5.45
CA THR A 144 -5.36 2.60 4.43
C THR A 144 -6.87 2.53 4.71
N ALA A 145 -7.37 1.38 5.16
CA ALA A 145 -8.78 1.22 5.55
C ALA A 145 -9.08 2.03 6.83
N LEU A 146 -8.16 2.02 7.81
CA LEU A 146 -8.27 2.85 9.01
C LEU A 146 -8.28 4.33 8.64
N SER A 147 -7.43 4.76 7.71
CA SER A 147 -7.43 6.13 7.20
C SER A 147 -8.76 6.48 6.56
N ALA A 148 -9.28 5.65 5.66
CA ALA A 148 -10.54 5.88 4.98
C ALA A 148 -11.72 6.00 5.96
N PHE A 149 -11.70 5.19 7.01
CA PHE A 149 -12.77 5.19 8.02
C PHE A 149 -12.63 6.30 9.06
N PHE A 150 -11.45 6.47 9.64
CA PHE A 150 -11.27 7.36 10.79
C PHE A 150 -10.90 8.79 10.40
N THR A 151 -10.14 9.02 9.31
CA THR A 151 -9.67 10.38 8.98
C THR A 151 -10.81 11.38 8.81
N PRO A 152 -11.89 11.11 8.03
CA PRO A 152 -13.00 12.06 7.92
C PRO A 152 -13.72 12.29 9.25
N ARG A 153 -13.81 11.25 10.09
CA ARG A 153 -14.42 11.36 11.44
C ARG A 153 -13.58 12.21 12.38
N PHE A 154 -12.25 12.01 12.36
CA PHE A 154 -11.34 12.81 13.17
C PHE A 154 -11.34 14.28 12.73
N VAL A 155 -11.40 14.55 11.42
CA VAL A 155 -11.54 15.91 10.92
C VAL A 155 -12.83 16.56 11.43
N ARG A 156 -13.93 15.81 11.44
CA ARG A 156 -15.22 16.29 11.97
C ARG A 156 -15.19 16.54 13.49
N TRP A 157 -14.46 15.73 14.26
CA TRP A 157 -14.43 15.82 15.73
C TRP A 157 -13.37 16.80 16.23
N PHE A 158 -12.19 16.83 15.60
CA PHE A 158 -11.01 17.54 16.11
C PHE A 158 -10.52 18.66 15.18
N GLY A 159 -11.07 18.75 13.99
CA GLY A 159 -10.59 19.65 12.95
C GLY A 159 -9.43 19.10 12.13
N LEU A 160 -9.15 19.79 11.03
CA LEU A 160 -8.26 19.30 9.98
C LEU A 160 -6.81 19.17 10.45
N PHE A 161 -6.22 20.27 10.98
CA PHE A 161 -4.83 20.26 11.46
C PHE A 161 -4.62 19.29 12.62
N THR A 162 -5.54 19.26 13.60
CA THR A 162 -5.44 18.36 14.77
C THR A 162 -5.45 16.89 14.34
N THR A 163 -6.21 16.54 13.31
CA THR A 163 -6.21 15.18 12.75
C THR A 163 -4.82 14.79 12.24
N HIS A 164 -4.17 15.68 11.49
CA HIS A 164 -2.80 15.43 11.02
C HIS A 164 -1.80 15.37 12.18
N ALA A 165 -1.95 16.23 13.19
CA ALA A 165 -1.13 16.19 14.39
C ALA A 165 -1.28 14.88 15.18
N ILE A 166 -2.50 14.32 15.29
CA ILE A 166 -2.75 13.00 15.90
C ILE A 166 -1.99 11.90 15.15
N VAL A 167 -2.06 11.89 13.80
CA VAL A 167 -1.34 10.89 13.01
C VAL A 167 0.17 11.08 13.12
N ALA A 168 0.66 12.30 13.13
CA ALA A 168 2.08 12.61 13.36
C ALA A 168 2.56 12.13 14.75
N ALA A 169 1.74 12.32 15.78
CA ALA A 169 2.02 11.81 17.14
C ALA A 169 2.00 10.27 17.18
N ALA A 170 1.10 9.62 16.44
CA ALA A 170 1.08 8.17 16.30
C ALA A 170 2.34 7.64 15.59
N LEU A 171 2.84 8.32 14.55
CA LEU A 171 4.13 8.01 13.91
C LEU A 171 5.29 8.18 14.89
N ALA A 172 5.34 9.29 15.62
CA ALA A 172 6.41 9.58 16.59
C ALA A 172 6.45 8.53 17.71
N SER A 173 5.31 8.23 18.33
CA SER A 173 5.22 7.20 19.38
C SER A 173 5.59 5.81 18.86
N THR A 174 5.16 5.47 17.65
CA THR A 174 5.54 4.21 16.99
C THR A 174 7.05 4.14 16.72
N ALA A 175 7.67 5.24 16.28
CA ALA A 175 9.11 5.30 16.09
C ALA A 175 9.87 5.11 17.40
N VAL A 176 9.42 5.75 18.49
CA VAL A 176 10.03 5.57 19.83
C VAL A 176 9.94 4.11 20.29
N VAL A 177 8.77 3.48 20.16
CA VAL A 177 8.60 2.04 20.48
C VAL A 177 9.52 1.18 19.61
N ALA A 178 9.63 1.49 18.32
CA ALA A 178 10.52 0.78 17.40
C ALA A 178 11.99 0.92 17.78
N MET A 179 12.44 2.09 18.22
CA MET A 179 13.82 2.30 18.67
C MET A 179 14.19 1.41 19.87
N VAL A 180 13.25 1.20 20.78
CA VAL A 180 13.46 0.42 22.01
C VAL A 180 13.33 -1.09 21.75
N VAL A 181 12.29 -1.51 21.03
CA VAL A 181 11.87 -2.93 20.96
C VAL A 181 12.37 -3.61 19.70
N LEU A 182 12.37 -2.92 18.54
CA LEU A 182 12.65 -3.55 17.24
C LEU A 182 14.13 -3.99 17.17
N ARG A 183 14.37 -5.17 16.61
CA ARG A 183 15.71 -5.72 16.38
C ARG A 183 15.82 -6.23 14.94
N ASP A 184 17.02 -6.18 14.38
CA ASP A 184 17.32 -6.92 13.16
C ASP A 184 17.49 -8.41 13.46
N ALA A 185 17.27 -9.25 12.45
CA ALA A 185 17.44 -10.69 12.59
C ALA A 185 18.91 -11.02 12.91
N PRO A 186 19.19 -12.02 13.77
CA PRO A 186 20.57 -12.33 14.22
C PRO A 186 21.55 -12.67 13.08
N TYR A 187 21.01 -13.17 11.98
CA TYR A 187 21.82 -13.54 10.79
C TYR A 187 21.87 -12.46 9.72
N PHE A 188 21.25 -11.30 9.95
CA PHE A 188 21.34 -10.19 9.02
C PHE A 188 22.80 -9.73 8.88
N ARG A 189 23.24 -9.57 7.64
CA ARG A 189 24.55 -9.01 7.31
C ARG A 189 24.34 -7.80 6.41
N PRO A 190 24.80 -6.62 6.81
CA PRO A 190 24.75 -5.43 5.96
C PRO A 190 25.50 -5.66 4.66
N ASN A 191 24.90 -5.26 3.56
CA ASN A 191 25.57 -5.30 2.26
C ASN A 191 26.23 -3.95 1.99
N ALA A 192 27.54 -3.92 1.91
CA ALA A 192 28.35 -2.71 1.69
C ALA A 192 28.40 -2.29 0.21
N ASP A 193 27.95 -3.14 -0.72
CA ASP A 193 28.03 -2.85 -2.15
C ASP A 193 27.25 -1.59 -2.53
N PRO A 194 27.70 -0.81 -3.51
CA PRO A 194 26.99 0.36 -4.00
C PRO A 194 25.57 0.03 -4.49
N VAL A 195 24.61 0.90 -4.16
CA VAL A 195 23.17 0.69 -4.44
C VAL A 195 22.90 0.62 -5.95
N LEU A 196 23.50 1.53 -6.74
CA LEU A 196 23.19 1.66 -8.16
C LEU A 196 23.61 0.43 -9.01
N PRO A 197 24.80 -0.16 -8.86
CA PRO A 197 25.15 -1.42 -9.53
C PRO A 197 24.20 -2.56 -9.18
N ARG A 198 23.74 -2.66 -7.93
CA ARG A 198 22.80 -3.68 -7.47
C ARG A 198 21.42 -3.52 -8.09
N LEU A 199 20.92 -2.29 -8.18
CA LEU A 199 19.66 -2.00 -8.88
C LEU A 199 19.78 -2.35 -10.37
N LYS A 200 20.87 -2.00 -11.02
CA LYS A 200 21.11 -2.37 -12.42
C LYS A 200 21.17 -3.89 -12.61
N ALA A 201 21.80 -4.59 -11.68
CA ALA A 201 21.86 -6.07 -11.71
C ALA A 201 20.45 -6.68 -11.52
N ALA A 202 19.70 -6.20 -10.55
CA ALA A 202 18.30 -6.64 -10.30
C ALA A 202 17.39 -6.35 -11.50
N ALA A 203 17.52 -5.18 -12.12
CA ALA A 203 16.75 -4.79 -13.30
C ALA A 203 17.06 -5.62 -14.55
N ARG A 204 18.23 -6.29 -14.61
CA ARG A 204 18.59 -7.22 -15.70
C ARG A 204 17.99 -8.61 -15.54
N LEU A 205 17.46 -8.94 -14.36
CA LEU A 205 16.87 -10.24 -14.10
C LEU A 205 15.47 -10.34 -14.72
N PRO A 206 15.18 -11.34 -15.58
CA PRO A 206 13.83 -11.52 -16.14
C PRO A 206 12.76 -11.63 -15.06
N VAL A 207 13.05 -12.32 -13.95
CA VAL A 207 12.15 -12.49 -12.82
C VAL A 207 11.66 -11.14 -12.25
N THR A 208 12.48 -10.10 -12.31
CA THR A 208 12.10 -8.77 -11.83
C THR A 208 10.91 -8.22 -12.62
N TRP A 209 10.94 -8.31 -13.93
CA TRP A 209 9.89 -7.80 -14.81
C TRP A 209 8.67 -8.69 -14.85
N GLU A 210 8.84 -10.01 -14.84
CA GLU A 210 7.73 -10.95 -14.69
C GLU A 210 6.92 -10.67 -13.40
N MET A 211 7.61 -10.57 -12.27
CA MET A 211 6.96 -10.30 -10.99
C MET A 211 6.42 -8.88 -10.91
N SER A 212 7.07 -7.91 -11.53
CA SER A 212 6.60 -6.53 -11.64
C SER A 212 5.27 -6.44 -12.38
N PHE A 213 5.14 -7.13 -13.50
CA PHE A 213 3.89 -7.19 -14.27
C PHE A 213 2.77 -7.83 -13.45
N LEU A 214 3.01 -8.98 -12.85
CA LEU A 214 2.02 -9.68 -12.04
C LEU A 214 1.60 -8.82 -10.82
N TYR A 215 2.55 -8.17 -10.18
CA TYR A 215 2.27 -7.33 -9.02
C TYR A 215 1.56 -6.02 -9.38
N ALA A 216 1.87 -5.46 -10.55
CA ALA A 216 1.14 -4.30 -11.07
C ALA A 216 -0.35 -4.60 -11.28
N ILE A 217 -0.71 -5.83 -11.66
CA ILE A 217 -2.11 -6.24 -11.80
C ILE A 217 -2.76 -6.44 -10.43
N VAL A 218 -2.19 -7.31 -9.56
CA VAL A 218 -2.88 -7.67 -8.31
C VAL A 218 -2.86 -6.54 -7.28
N PHE A 219 -1.73 -5.86 -7.11
CA PHE A 219 -1.64 -4.74 -6.19
C PHE A 219 -2.17 -3.45 -6.79
N GLY A 220 -1.83 -3.17 -8.05
CA GLY A 220 -2.37 -2.02 -8.78
C GLY A 220 -3.88 -2.09 -8.90
N GLY A 221 -4.44 -3.27 -9.20
CA GLY A 221 -5.88 -3.51 -9.17
C GLY A 221 -6.50 -3.23 -7.80
N PHE A 222 -5.88 -3.73 -6.73
CA PHE A 222 -6.32 -3.42 -5.36
C PHE A 222 -6.35 -1.91 -5.10
N VAL A 223 -5.29 -1.18 -5.46
CA VAL A 223 -5.21 0.28 -5.25
C VAL A 223 -6.24 1.01 -6.12
N ALA A 224 -6.38 0.62 -7.39
CA ALA A 224 -7.35 1.21 -8.31
C ALA A 224 -8.78 1.05 -7.79
N PHE A 225 -9.19 -0.17 -7.45
CA PHE A 225 -10.53 -0.41 -6.90
C PHE A 225 -10.73 0.28 -5.55
N SER A 226 -9.75 0.28 -4.66
CA SER A 226 -9.86 0.98 -3.36
C SER A 226 -10.12 2.48 -3.53
N ASN A 227 -9.59 3.11 -4.57
CA ASN A 227 -9.78 4.53 -4.83
C ASN A 227 -11.07 4.84 -5.62
N TYR A 228 -11.47 3.94 -6.53
CA TYR A 228 -12.58 4.20 -7.44
C TYR A 228 -13.91 3.58 -6.99
N LEU A 229 -13.87 2.56 -6.15
CA LEU A 229 -15.07 1.87 -5.68
C LEU A 229 -16.08 2.83 -4.99
N PRO A 230 -15.67 3.84 -4.20
CA PRO A 230 -16.62 4.81 -3.66
C PRO A 230 -17.40 5.53 -4.76
N THR A 231 -16.70 6.04 -5.77
CA THR A 231 -17.30 6.74 -6.91
C THR A 231 -18.22 5.80 -7.69
N TYR A 232 -17.76 4.59 -8.00
CA TYR A 232 -18.57 3.58 -8.70
C TYR A 232 -19.87 3.28 -7.94
N ILE A 233 -19.80 3.03 -6.63
CA ILE A 233 -20.95 2.68 -5.79
C ILE A 233 -21.93 3.85 -5.69
N THR A 234 -21.46 5.08 -5.54
CA THR A 234 -22.33 6.26 -5.49
C THR A 234 -23.01 6.52 -6.83
N THR A 235 -22.26 6.42 -7.93
CA THR A 235 -22.77 6.77 -9.27
C THR A 235 -23.69 5.71 -9.85
N ILE A 236 -23.30 4.43 -9.75
CA ILE A 236 -24.03 3.33 -10.40
C ILE A 236 -25.22 2.87 -9.54
N TYR A 237 -25.01 2.81 -8.21
CA TYR A 237 -26.04 2.26 -7.31
C TYR A 237 -26.78 3.31 -6.47
N GLY A 238 -26.38 4.58 -6.55
CA GLY A 238 -27.04 5.66 -5.82
C GLY A 238 -26.86 5.62 -4.30
N PHE A 239 -25.89 4.85 -3.79
CA PHE A 239 -25.60 4.81 -2.34
C PHE A 239 -25.03 6.15 -1.84
N SER A 240 -25.29 6.45 -0.57
CA SER A 240 -24.70 7.60 0.08
C SER A 240 -23.16 7.49 0.12
N THR A 241 -22.46 8.62 0.18
CA THR A 241 -20.98 8.65 0.32
C THR A 241 -20.49 7.91 1.56
N VAL A 242 -21.28 7.91 2.63
CA VAL A 242 -20.96 7.19 3.88
C VAL A 242 -21.04 5.69 3.67
N ASP A 243 -22.10 5.20 3.01
CA ASP A 243 -22.27 3.77 2.71
C ASP A 243 -21.22 3.28 1.70
N ALA A 244 -20.94 4.07 0.67
CA ALA A 244 -19.89 3.78 -0.30
C ALA A 244 -18.52 3.67 0.36
N GLY A 245 -18.21 4.58 1.29
CA GLY A 245 -16.98 4.53 2.10
C GLY A 245 -16.90 3.28 2.97
N ALA A 246 -17.98 2.89 3.64
CA ALA A 246 -18.03 1.69 4.46
C ALA A 246 -17.84 0.40 3.63
N ARG A 247 -18.49 0.31 2.46
CA ARG A 247 -18.35 -0.81 1.52
C ARG A 247 -16.94 -0.91 0.95
N THR A 248 -16.33 0.21 0.61
CA THR A 248 -14.93 0.28 0.16
C THR A 248 -13.96 -0.12 1.26
N ALA A 249 -14.21 0.28 2.50
CA ALA A 249 -13.40 -0.18 3.64
C ALA A 249 -13.50 -1.71 3.81
N GLY A 250 -14.68 -2.29 3.61
CA GLY A 250 -14.89 -3.74 3.59
C GLY A 250 -14.08 -4.43 2.48
N PHE A 251 -14.09 -3.88 1.26
CA PHE A 251 -13.25 -4.35 0.15
C PHE A 251 -11.77 -4.31 0.52
N ALA A 252 -11.27 -3.18 1.00
CA ALA A 252 -9.87 -3.02 1.37
C ALA A 252 -9.46 -3.99 2.49
N LEU A 253 -10.31 -4.15 3.51
CA LEU A 253 -10.08 -5.07 4.62
C LEU A 253 -10.02 -6.53 4.14
N ALA A 254 -10.96 -6.97 3.31
CA ALA A 254 -10.97 -8.31 2.75
C ALA A 254 -9.70 -8.62 1.95
N ALA A 255 -9.26 -7.68 1.08
CA ALA A 255 -8.03 -7.82 0.32
C ALA A 255 -6.79 -7.93 1.23
N VAL A 256 -6.71 -7.10 2.28
CA VAL A 256 -5.57 -7.09 3.19
C VAL A 256 -5.50 -8.36 4.02
N LEU A 257 -6.64 -8.83 4.55
CA LEU A 257 -6.72 -10.07 5.34
C LEU A 257 -6.46 -11.33 4.51
N ALA A 258 -6.70 -11.30 3.21
CA ALA A 258 -6.41 -12.40 2.30
C ALA A 258 -4.91 -12.59 1.99
N ARG A 259 -4.06 -11.58 2.23
CA ARG A 259 -2.61 -11.66 1.92
C ARG A 259 -1.87 -12.76 2.67
N PRO A 260 -2.04 -12.95 3.98
CA PRO A 260 -1.43 -14.07 4.70
C PRO A 260 -1.85 -15.43 4.14
N VAL A 261 -3.13 -15.54 3.71
CA VAL A 261 -3.65 -16.77 3.10
C VAL A 261 -2.92 -17.06 1.80
N GLY A 262 -2.74 -16.06 0.93
CA GLY A 262 -1.98 -16.18 -0.32
C GLY A 262 -0.52 -16.56 -0.09
N GLY A 263 0.13 -15.94 0.89
CA GLY A 263 1.50 -16.26 1.29
C GLY A 263 1.64 -17.68 1.84
N TRP A 264 0.76 -18.05 2.79
CA TRP A 264 0.74 -19.39 3.38
C TRP A 264 0.43 -20.49 2.36
N LEU A 265 -0.52 -20.25 1.46
CA LEU A 265 -0.84 -21.18 0.39
C LEU A 265 0.35 -21.36 -0.56
N SER A 266 1.06 -20.27 -0.86
CA SER A 266 2.29 -20.27 -1.66
C SER A 266 3.46 -21.00 -0.98
N ASP A 267 3.46 -21.11 0.34
CA ASP A 267 4.45 -21.91 1.06
C ASP A 267 4.16 -23.41 0.93
N ARG A 268 2.91 -23.82 0.70
CA ARG A 268 2.47 -25.23 0.59
C ARG A 268 2.41 -25.76 -0.85
N ILE A 269 1.98 -24.92 -1.78
CA ILE A 269 1.90 -25.24 -3.20
C ILE A 269 2.79 -24.28 -3.99
N ALA A 270 3.05 -24.57 -5.27
CA ALA A 270 3.87 -23.69 -6.08
C ALA A 270 3.21 -22.30 -6.22
N PRO A 271 3.91 -21.20 -5.87
CA PRO A 271 3.36 -19.84 -5.89
C PRO A 271 2.71 -19.46 -7.23
N ARG A 272 3.22 -19.99 -8.34
CA ARG A 272 2.67 -19.77 -9.68
C ARG A 272 1.19 -20.13 -9.77
N HIS A 273 0.76 -21.23 -9.16
CA HIS A 273 -0.63 -21.66 -9.20
C HIS A 273 -1.52 -20.75 -8.39
N VAL A 274 -1.03 -20.29 -7.22
CA VAL A 274 -1.75 -19.33 -6.38
C VAL A 274 -1.96 -18.01 -7.11
N VAL A 275 -0.90 -17.48 -7.74
CA VAL A 275 -0.96 -16.21 -8.48
C VAL A 275 -1.84 -16.32 -9.70
N LEU A 276 -1.70 -17.41 -10.51
CA LEU A 276 -2.53 -17.59 -11.71
C LEU A 276 -4.01 -17.77 -11.36
N ALA A 277 -4.34 -18.57 -10.34
CA ALA A 277 -5.72 -18.71 -9.86
C ALA A 277 -6.31 -17.38 -9.38
N SER A 278 -5.50 -16.59 -8.64
CA SER A 278 -5.87 -15.24 -8.21
C SER A 278 -6.16 -14.31 -9.40
N LEU A 279 -5.29 -14.31 -10.42
CA LEU A 279 -5.47 -13.48 -11.62
C LEU A 279 -6.70 -13.90 -12.43
N ALA A 280 -6.93 -15.20 -12.60
CA ALA A 280 -8.12 -15.73 -13.27
C ALA A 280 -9.40 -15.33 -12.53
N GLY A 281 -9.42 -15.49 -11.22
CA GLY A 281 -10.54 -15.03 -10.37
C GLY A 281 -10.74 -13.51 -10.44
N THR A 282 -9.66 -12.74 -10.42
CA THR A 282 -9.71 -11.28 -10.58
C THR A 282 -10.32 -10.88 -11.92
N ALA A 283 -9.88 -11.49 -13.02
CA ALA A 283 -10.41 -11.20 -14.37
C ALA A 283 -11.90 -11.53 -14.48
N LEU A 284 -12.30 -12.72 -13.99
CA LEU A 284 -13.71 -13.15 -14.00
C LEU A 284 -14.59 -12.20 -13.19
N LEU A 285 -14.15 -11.83 -11.98
CA LEU A 285 -14.93 -10.98 -11.08
C LEU A 285 -14.93 -9.50 -11.51
N ALA A 286 -13.84 -9.02 -12.14
CA ALA A 286 -13.83 -7.71 -12.77
C ALA A 286 -14.81 -7.64 -13.94
N PHE A 287 -14.90 -8.70 -14.75
CA PHE A 287 -15.91 -8.82 -15.80
C PHE A 287 -17.32 -8.86 -15.20
N ALA A 288 -17.55 -9.65 -14.14
CA ALA A 288 -18.82 -9.66 -13.43
C ALA A 288 -19.21 -8.29 -12.87
N ALA A 289 -18.25 -7.53 -12.32
CA ALA A 289 -18.47 -6.17 -11.85
C ALA A 289 -18.85 -5.20 -12.98
N ALA A 290 -18.27 -5.39 -14.18
CA ALA A 290 -18.63 -4.59 -15.37
C ALA A 290 -20.07 -4.82 -15.86
N LEU A 291 -20.66 -5.98 -15.55
CA LEU A 291 -22.08 -6.28 -15.82
C LEU A 291 -23.05 -5.62 -14.82
N GLN A 292 -22.52 -4.80 -13.88
CA GLN A 292 -23.31 -4.06 -12.89
C GLN A 292 -24.29 -4.96 -12.13
N PRO A 293 -23.82 -5.98 -11.38
CA PRO A 293 -24.67 -6.90 -10.66
C PRO A 293 -25.63 -6.13 -9.74
N PRO A 294 -26.83 -6.67 -9.44
CA PRO A 294 -27.80 -6.01 -8.58
C PRO A 294 -27.19 -5.53 -7.28
N PRO A 295 -27.61 -4.35 -6.76
CA PRO A 295 -27.05 -3.77 -5.53
C PRO A 295 -27.24 -4.72 -4.34
N GLU A 296 -26.48 -4.44 -3.27
CA GLU A 296 -26.45 -5.16 -2.00
C GLU A 296 -25.73 -6.50 -2.08
N VAL A 297 -26.44 -7.65 -2.09
CA VAL A 297 -25.84 -8.98 -1.91
C VAL A 297 -24.90 -9.35 -3.06
N TRP A 298 -25.35 -9.23 -4.29
CA TRP A 298 -24.56 -9.68 -5.46
C TRP A 298 -23.37 -8.77 -5.74
N SER A 299 -23.57 -7.45 -5.66
CA SER A 299 -22.46 -6.50 -5.81
C SER A 299 -21.44 -6.66 -4.68
N ALA A 300 -21.90 -6.80 -3.42
CA ALA A 300 -21.03 -7.03 -2.28
C ALA A 300 -20.25 -8.34 -2.43
N ALA A 301 -20.89 -9.44 -2.80
CA ALA A 301 -20.24 -10.72 -3.04
C ALA A 301 -19.17 -10.61 -4.14
N THR A 302 -19.47 -9.94 -5.25
CA THR A 302 -18.54 -9.72 -6.37
C THR A 302 -17.31 -8.94 -5.89
N PHE A 303 -17.49 -7.78 -5.25
CA PHE A 303 -16.37 -6.93 -4.84
C PHE A 303 -15.57 -7.53 -3.68
N ILE A 304 -16.20 -8.18 -2.71
CA ILE A 304 -15.46 -8.83 -1.61
C ILE A 304 -14.65 -10.02 -2.13
N THR A 305 -15.21 -10.83 -3.02
CA THR A 305 -14.47 -11.96 -3.61
C THR A 305 -13.34 -11.47 -4.51
N LEU A 306 -13.58 -10.41 -5.29
CA LEU A 306 -12.53 -9.72 -6.06
C LEU A 306 -11.38 -9.23 -5.16
N ALA A 307 -11.73 -8.62 -4.03
CA ALA A 307 -10.75 -8.17 -3.04
C ALA A 307 -9.91 -9.33 -2.49
N VAL A 308 -10.57 -10.46 -2.16
CA VAL A 308 -9.88 -11.68 -1.70
C VAL A 308 -8.92 -12.20 -2.77
N CYS A 309 -9.35 -12.27 -4.04
CA CYS A 309 -8.49 -12.68 -5.15
C CYS A 309 -7.24 -11.78 -5.25
N LEU A 310 -7.43 -10.46 -5.26
CA LEU A 310 -6.33 -9.49 -5.32
C LEU A 310 -5.38 -9.62 -4.12
N GLY A 311 -5.92 -9.84 -2.93
CA GLY A 311 -5.15 -10.06 -1.71
C GLY A 311 -4.31 -11.33 -1.74
N VAL A 312 -4.91 -12.46 -2.12
CA VAL A 312 -4.23 -13.74 -2.29
C VAL A 312 -3.09 -13.64 -3.31
N GLY A 313 -3.36 -13.01 -4.47
CA GLY A 313 -2.35 -12.78 -5.50
C GLY A 313 -1.19 -11.92 -5.00
N THR A 314 -1.48 -10.87 -4.25
CA THR A 314 -0.47 -9.99 -3.65
C THR A 314 0.48 -10.76 -2.73
N GLY A 315 -0.05 -11.60 -1.84
CA GLY A 315 0.75 -12.48 -0.97
C GLY A 315 1.56 -13.52 -1.77
N GLY A 316 0.96 -14.08 -2.81
CA GLY A 316 1.58 -15.07 -3.69
C GLY A 316 2.75 -14.54 -4.50
N VAL A 317 2.66 -13.33 -5.05
CA VAL A 317 3.74 -12.74 -5.85
C VAL A 317 5.02 -12.58 -5.03
N PHE A 318 4.95 -12.04 -3.81
CA PHE A 318 6.15 -11.89 -2.99
C PHE A 318 6.71 -13.20 -2.46
N ALA A 319 5.88 -14.20 -2.21
CA ALA A 319 6.34 -15.56 -1.95
C ALA A 319 7.11 -16.11 -3.17
N TRP A 320 6.66 -15.78 -4.38
CA TRP A 320 7.32 -16.19 -5.63
C TRP A 320 8.64 -15.45 -5.85
N VAL A 321 8.68 -14.13 -5.60
CA VAL A 321 9.93 -13.33 -5.61
C VAL A 321 10.95 -13.94 -4.66
N ALA A 322 10.55 -14.25 -3.41
CA ALA A 322 11.44 -14.80 -2.39
C ALA A 322 12.05 -16.17 -2.77
N ARG A 323 11.40 -16.93 -3.67
CA ARG A 323 11.91 -18.22 -4.17
C ARG A 323 12.77 -18.10 -5.41
N ARG A 324 12.53 -17.11 -6.29
CA ARG A 324 13.21 -17.00 -7.60
C ARG A 324 14.31 -15.96 -7.63
N ALA A 325 14.25 -14.92 -6.80
CA ALA A 325 15.27 -13.90 -6.76
C ALA A 325 16.56 -14.43 -6.09
N PRO A 326 17.75 -14.11 -6.64
CA PRO A 326 19.01 -14.43 -5.98
C PRO A 326 19.08 -13.81 -4.58
N ALA A 327 19.57 -14.56 -3.58
CA ALA A 327 19.60 -14.13 -2.19
C ALA A 327 20.25 -12.74 -1.97
N ALA A 328 21.31 -12.45 -2.72
CA ALA A 328 22.02 -11.17 -2.65
C ALA A 328 21.24 -9.98 -3.27
N SER A 329 20.18 -10.23 -4.04
CA SER A 329 19.44 -9.21 -4.79
C SER A 329 17.97 -9.14 -4.41
N VAL A 330 17.50 -9.93 -3.44
CA VAL A 330 16.07 -10.01 -3.06
C VAL A 330 15.49 -8.64 -2.70
N GLY A 331 16.20 -7.83 -1.93
CA GLY A 331 15.73 -6.48 -1.56
C GLY A 331 15.61 -5.56 -2.77
N SER A 332 16.60 -5.56 -3.67
CA SER A 332 16.56 -4.75 -4.89
C SER A 332 15.44 -5.20 -5.85
N VAL A 333 15.26 -6.51 -6.04
CA VAL A 333 14.16 -7.08 -6.83
C VAL A 333 12.82 -6.72 -6.20
N THR A 334 12.67 -6.92 -4.89
CA THR A 334 11.46 -6.54 -4.13
C THR A 334 11.12 -5.07 -4.27
N GLY A 335 12.13 -4.18 -4.22
CA GLY A 335 11.95 -2.75 -4.39
C GLY A 335 11.39 -2.38 -5.77
N ILE A 336 11.95 -2.94 -6.84
CA ILE A 336 11.48 -2.71 -8.23
C ILE A 336 10.06 -3.28 -8.42
N VAL A 337 9.81 -4.51 -7.98
CA VAL A 337 8.49 -5.16 -8.06
C VAL A 337 7.44 -4.37 -7.29
N ALA A 338 7.78 -3.92 -6.09
CA ALA A 338 6.89 -3.11 -5.25
C ALA A 338 6.59 -1.73 -5.86
N ALA A 339 7.59 -1.13 -6.55
CA ALA A 339 7.41 0.11 -7.28
C ALA A 339 6.46 -0.07 -8.47
N ALA A 340 6.64 -1.13 -9.25
CA ALA A 340 5.75 -1.46 -10.38
C ALA A 340 4.30 -1.65 -9.93
N GLY A 341 4.08 -2.33 -8.78
CA GLY A 341 2.74 -2.45 -8.19
C GLY A 341 2.13 -1.11 -7.82
N GLY A 342 2.92 -0.22 -7.21
CA GLY A 342 2.48 1.15 -6.90
C GLY A 342 2.09 1.94 -8.16
N LEU A 343 2.92 1.87 -9.21
CA LEU A 343 2.64 2.51 -10.51
C LEU A 343 1.40 1.90 -11.18
N GLY A 344 1.18 0.58 -11.06
CA GLY A 344 -0.04 -0.07 -11.52
C GLY A 344 -1.30 0.48 -10.87
N GLY A 345 -1.22 0.97 -9.63
CA GLY A 345 -2.32 1.66 -8.94
C GLY A 345 -2.42 3.17 -9.23
N TYR A 346 -1.36 3.76 -9.77
CA TYR A 346 -1.30 5.18 -10.07
C TYR A 346 -2.07 5.56 -11.36
N PHE A 347 -1.87 4.76 -12.43
CA PHE A 347 -2.44 5.09 -13.75
C PHE A 347 -3.96 4.96 -13.84
N PRO A 348 -4.62 3.90 -13.33
CA PRO A 348 -6.07 3.75 -13.48
C PRO A 348 -6.88 4.93 -12.97
N PRO A 349 -6.62 5.50 -11.77
CA PRO A 349 -7.31 6.71 -11.32
C PRO A 349 -7.19 7.90 -12.27
N LEU A 350 -6.02 8.11 -12.87
CA LEU A 350 -5.80 9.20 -13.81
C LEU A 350 -6.57 9.00 -15.12
N VAL A 351 -6.56 7.77 -15.65
CA VAL A 351 -7.33 7.44 -16.87
C VAL A 351 -8.82 7.61 -16.62
N MET A 352 -9.33 7.12 -15.49
CA MET A 352 -10.75 7.23 -15.15
C MET A 352 -11.15 8.68 -14.88
N GLY A 353 -10.29 9.48 -14.20
CA GLY A 353 -10.54 10.93 -14.02
C GLY A 353 -10.56 11.73 -15.33
N ALA A 354 -9.83 11.27 -16.34
CA ALA A 354 -9.81 11.89 -17.67
C ALA A 354 -10.96 11.43 -18.58
N THR A 355 -11.49 10.22 -18.36
CA THR A 355 -12.53 9.62 -19.21
C THR A 355 -13.93 9.72 -18.62
N TYR A 356 -14.05 9.88 -17.32
CA TYR A 356 -15.32 10.00 -16.62
C TYR A 356 -15.75 11.46 -16.54
N ASP A 357 -16.70 11.83 -17.38
CA ASP A 357 -17.39 13.10 -17.32
C ASP A 357 -18.76 12.88 -16.63
N PRO A 358 -18.99 13.44 -15.42
CA PRO A 358 -20.25 13.26 -14.71
C PRO A 358 -21.44 13.98 -15.39
N VAL A 359 -21.19 14.74 -16.47
CA VAL A 359 -22.20 15.49 -17.21
C VAL A 359 -22.59 14.79 -18.54
N ARG A 360 -21.94 13.70 -18.89
CA ARG A 360 -22.27 12.79 -19.98
C ARG A 360 -22.74 11.44 -19.41
#